data_7b7b64e37b1b7da87150ba54a48167a2
#
_entry.id   7b7b64e37b1b7da87150ba54a48167a2
#
_cell.length_a   1.000
_cell.length_b   1.000
_cell.length_c   1.000
_cell.angle_alpha   90.00
_cell.angle_beta   90.00
_cell.angle_gamma   90.00
#
_symmetry.space_group_name_H-M   'P 1'
#
loop_
_entity.id
_entity.type
_entity.pdbx_description
1 polymer ?
#
loop_
_entity_poly.entity_id
_entity_poly.type
_entity_poly.pdbx_seq_one_letter_code
_entity_poly.pdbx_strand_id
1 'polypeptide(L)'
;MENLQGKCVLLGVTGGIAAYKMASVASGLRKAGATVHVIMTQNATQFITPLTFETLTNNRCIVDTFARDFQYDVKHISLAKAADLILIAPATANVIAKLANGIADDMLTTTVLAARCKKLVAPAMNTAMLENPITQDNLAKLKKYGFGIIEPAVGLLACKDVGSGKLPEPETLLDCIAMELAREKDMAGLHVTVTAGPTQEALDPVRYLTNHSTGRMGYAIAREAMLRGAQVTLISGPTALKPVPGVKTVDVVTAREMFEAVKSSLPETDILIKAAAVADYRPAQVAQDKIKKKDGELAIPLERTDDILGWVAEHRHPGLFVCGFSMETRDMVESSRKKLEKKHLDMIAANNLKVAGAGFGVDTNVVTILTKDETKELPLMGKDQVAGWLLDEILRSRK
;
A
#
# COMPACT_ATOMS: atom_id res chain seq x y z
N MET A 1 1.59 1.71 12.70
CA MET A 1 0.25 2.18 12.27
C MET A 1 0.39 3.64 11.85
N GLU A 2 -0.23 4.04 10.75
CA GLU A 2 -0.25 5.42 10.27
C GLU A 2 -0.90 6.36 11.31
N ASN A 3 -0.45 7.63 11.33
CA ASN A 3 -1.07 8.64 12.18
C ASN A 3 -2.41 9.07 11.57
N LEU A 4 -3.51 8.91 12.32
CA LEU A 4 -4.87 9.26 11.92
C LEU A 4 -5.41 10.45 12.72
N GLN A 5 -4.54 11.29 13.26
CA GLN A 5 -4.94 12.48 14.02
C GLN A 5 -5.80 13.42 13.16
N GLY A 6 -6.90 13.86 13.73
CA GLY A 6 -7.88 14.73 13.05
C GLY A 6 -8.85 13.99 12.14
N LYS A 7 -8.70 12.67 11.96
CA LYS A 7 -9.63 11.82 11.19
C LYS A 7 -10.74 11.27 12.09
N CYS A 8 -11.94 11.19 11.55
CA CYS A 8 -13.12 10.63 12.20
C CYS A 8 -13.52 9.31 11.51
N VAL A 9 -13.49 8.21 12.26
CA VAL A 9 -13.89 6.89 11.78
C VAL A 9 -15.18 6.44 12.46
N LEU A 10 -16.18 6.09 11.66
CA LEU A 10 -17.43 5.50 12.14
C LEU A 10 -17.38 3.99 11.99
N LEU A 11 -17.50 3.27 13.09
CA LEU A 11 -17.59 1.81 13.10
C LEU A 11 -19.04 1.36 13.15
N GLY A 12 -19.50 0.63 12.15
CA GLY A 12 -20.78 -0.05 12.12
C GLY A 12 -20.62 -1.52 12.53
N VAL A 13 -21.08 -1.87 13.73
CA VAL A 13 -20.93 -3.23 14.27
C VAL A 13 -22.26 -3.97 14.12
N THR A 14 -22.24 -5.15 13.44
CA THR A 14 -23.44 -5.93 13.18
C THR A 14 -23.45 -7.27 13.93
N GLY A 15 -24.62 -7.94 13.95
CA GLY A 15 -24.89 -9.11 14.79
C GLY A 15 -24.21 -10.40 14.32
N GLY A 16 -22.94 -10.52 14.58
CA GLY A 16 -22.14 -11.73 14.36
C GLY A 16 -21.15 -11.97 15.47
N ILE A 17 -20.76 -13.22 15.70
CA ILE A 17 -19.83 -13.59 16.79
C ILE A 17 -18.52 -12.76 16.72
N ALA A 18 -18.05 -12.43 15.52
CA ALA A 18 -16.81 -11.66 15.33
C ALA A 18 -16.91 -10.19 15.79
N ALA A 19 -18.07 -9.71 16.28
CA ALA A 19 -18.26 -8.38 16.83
C ALA A 19 -17.27 -8.06 17.96
N TYR A 20 -16.84 -9.05 18.76
CA TYR A 20 -15.85 -8.85 19.83
C TYR A 20 -14.51 -8.31 19.32
N LYS A 21 -14.10 -8.66 18.09
CA LYS A 21 -12.86 -8.15 17.48
C LYS A 21 -12.87 -6.65 17.27
N MET A 22 -14.05 -6.06 17.13
CA MET A 22 -14.18 -4.62 16.89
C MET A 22 -13.77 -3.76 18.08
N ALA A 23 -13.73 -4.32 19.28
CA ALA A 23 -13.13 -3.65 20.44
C ALA A 23 -11.63 -3.36 20.23
N SER A 24 -10.90 -4.32 19.66
CA SER A 24 -9.48 -4.15 19.32
C SER A 24 -9.29 -3.12 18.20
N VAL A 25 -10.17 -3.11 17.19
CA VAL A 25 -10.14 -2.11 16.11
C VAL A 25 -10.41 -0.71 16.67
N ALA A 26 -11.43 -0.53 17.51
CA ALA A 26 -11.75 0.75 18.15
C ALA A 26 -10.56 1.26 18.99
N SER A 27 -9.96 0.39 19.80
CA SER A 27 -8.77 0.73 20.59
C SER A 27 -7.57 1.08 19.71
N GLY A 28 -7.33 0.35 18.63
CA GLY A 28 -6.26 0.61 17.67
C GLY A 28 -6.40 1.97 16.99
N LEU A 29 -7.60 2.32 16.52
CA LEU A 29 -7.90 3.62 15.91
C LEU A 29 -7.69 4.79 16.89
N ARG A 30 -8.12 4.63 18.15
CA ARG A 30 -7.88 5.64 19.19
C ARG A 30 -6.38 5.84 19.46
N LYS A 31 -5.60 4.75 19.51
CA LYS A 31 -4.14 4.82 19.65
C LYS A 31 -3.47 5.50 18.44
N ALA A 32 -4.04 5.38 17.25
CA ALA A 32 -3.60 6.09 16.05
C ALA A 32 -4.03 7.58 16.01
N GLY A 33 -4.76 8.07 17.02
CA GLY A 33 -5.19 9.47 17.14
C GLY A 33 -6.53 9.80 16.48
N ALA A 34 -7.25 8.80 15.93
CA ALA A 34 -8.55 9.02 15.31
C ALA A 34 -9.65 9.31 16.35
N THR A 35 -10.63 10.12 15.97
CA THR A 35 -11.93 10.18 16.63
C THR A 35 -12.75 8.98 16.16
N VAL A 36 -13.28 8.19 17.10
CA VAL A 36 -14.02 6.95 16.76
C VAL A 36 -15.44 7.05 17.32
N HIS A 37 -16.42 6.93 16.44
CA HIS A 37 -17.83 6.72 16.78
C HIS A 37 -18.25 5.30 16.46
N VAL A 38 -19.20 4.77 17.23
CA VAL A 38 -19.70 3.40 17.03
C VAL A 38 -21.20 3.38 16.94
N ILE A 39 -21.72 2.76 15.90
CA ILE A 39 -23.14 2.41 15.76
C ILE A 39 -23.23 0.89 15.78
N MET A 40 -24.09 0.36 16.62
CA MET A 40 -24.37 -1.08 16.68
C MET A 40 -25.77 -1.36 16.19
N THR A 41 -25.95 -2.46 15.45
CA THR A 41 -27.31 -3.00 15.25
C THR A 41 -27.81 -3.62 16.55
N GLN A 42 -29.13 -3.72 16.71
CA GLN A 42 -29.73 -4.36 17.88
C GLN A 42 -29.19 -5.78 18.09
N ASN A 43 -29.00 -6.54 17.02
CA ASN A 43 -28.45 -7.90 17.10
C ASN A 43 -26.97 -7.92 17.55
N ALA A 44 -26.20 -6.87 17.29
CA ALA A 44 -24.81 -6.81 17.73
C ALA A 44 -24.68 -6.73 19.25
N THR A 45 -25.67 -6.11 19.93
CA THR A 45 -25.68 -5.98 21.40
C THR A 45 -25.79 -7.32 22.14
N GLN A 46 -26.19 -8.40 21.42
CA GLN A 46 -26.22 -9.76 21.98
C GLN A 46 -24.84 -10.41 22.05
N PHE A 47 -23.84 -9.89 21.33
CA PHE A 47 -22.49 -10.43 21.28
C PHE A 47 -21.48 -9.58 22.07
N ILE A 48 -21.70 -8.27 22.12
CA ILE A 48 -20.86 -7.32 22.85
C ILE A 48 -21.70 -6.12 23.29
N THR A 49 -21.43 -5.58 24.46
CA THR A 49 -22.23 -4.46 25.00
C THR A 49 -21.80 -3.10 24.45
N PRO A 50 -22.71 -2.12 24.29
CA PRO A 50 -22.37 -0.75 23.94
C PRO A 50 -21.34 -0.13 24.87
N LEU A 51 -21.40 -0.43 26.17
CA LEU A 51 -20.50 0.06 27.20
C LEU A 51 -19.03 -0.22 26.87
N THR A 52 -18.73 -1.36 26.25
CA THR A 52 -17.35 -1.70 25.82
C THR A 52 -16.80 -0.63 24.88
N PHE A 53 -17.59 -0.23 23.88
CA PHE A 53 -17.18 0.79 22.91
C PHE A 53 -17.15 2.19 23.51
N GLU A 54 -18.09 2.52 24.37
CA GLU A 54 -18.13 3.82 25.07
C GLU A 54 -16.86 4.01 25.90
N THR A 55 -16.46 2.99 26.64
CA THR A 55 -15.23 3.01 27.45
C THR A 55 -13.98 3.18 26.59
N LEU A 56 -13.89 2.49 25.43
CA LEU A 56 -12.73 2.54 24.56
C LEU A 56 -12.62 3.82 23.75
N THR A 57 -13.75 4.40 23.33
CA THR A 57 -13.77 5.53 22.41
C THR A 57 -13.98 6.87 23.10
N ASN A 58 -14.45 6.86 24.34
CA ASN A 58 -14.95 8.03 25.08
C ASN A 58 -16.06 8.77 24.31
N ASN A 59 -16.84 8.03 23.52
CA ASN A 59 -18.01 8.49 22.78
C ASN A 59 -19.17 7.54 23.03
N ARG A 60 -20.37 8.06 23.05
CA ARG A 60 -21.59 7.24 23.20
C ARG A 60 -21.71 6.27 22.01
N CYS A 61 -22.00 5.01 22.31
CA CYS A 61 -22.34 4.00 21.32
C CYS A 61 -23.84 4.06 21.01
N ILE A 62 -24.20 4.21 19.75
CA ILE A 62 -25.58 4.41 19.34
C ILE A 62 -26.16 3.11 18.81
N VAL A 63 -27.33 2.74 19.31
CA VAL A 63 -28.05 1.51 18.91
C VAL A 63 -29.40 1.86 18.32
N ASP A 64 -30.17 2.74 19.00
CA ASP A 64 -31.54 3.08 18.63
C ASP A 64 -31.57 4.44 17.93
N THR A 65 -32.27 4.50 16.80
CA THR A 65 -32.50 5.73 16.02
C THR A 65 -33.33 6.75 16.80
N PHE A 66 -34.22 6.29 17.67
CA PHE A 66 -35.18 7.10 18.42
C PHE A 66 -34.84 7.23 19.91
N ALA A 67 -33.60 6.85 20.29
CA ALA A 67 -33.13 7.09 21.65
C ALA A 67 -33.28 8.58 22.01
N ARG A 68 -34.05 8.87 23.07
CA ARG A 68 -34.24 10.24 23.57
C ARG A 68 -32.94 10.71 24.22
N ASP A 69 -32.28 11.61 23.53
CA ASP A 69 -31.09 12.31 24.02
C ASP A 69 -31.43 13.78 24.15
N PHE A 70 -30.92 14.45 25.19
CA PHE A 70 -31.19 15.88 25.41
C PHE A 70 -30.53 16.81 24.39
N GLN A 71 -29.79 16.27 23.41
CA GLN A 71 -29.23 17.07 22.34
C GLN A 71 -30.16 17.02 21.12
N TYR A 72 -30.66 18.19 20.71
CA TYR A 72 -31.51 18.42 19.54
C TYR A 72 -30.73 18.29 18.22
N ASP A 73 -29.92 17.25 18.06
CA ASP A 73 -29.19 17.00 16.85
C ASP A 73 -29.70 15.71 16.16
N VAL A 74 -29.85 15.77 14.84
CA VAL A 74 -30.22 14.61 14.04
C VAL A 74 -28.98 13.72 13.92
N LYS A 75 -28.80 12.83 14.89
CA LYS A 75 -27.56 12.04 15.12
C LYS A 75 -27.05 11.31 13.88
N HIS A 76 -27.91 10.67 13.08
CA HIS A 76 -27.49 9.99 11.87
C HIS A 76 -26.91 10.96 10.82
N ILE A 77 -27.41 12.20 10.76
CA ILE A 77 -26.91 13.22 9.83
C ILE A 77 -25.59 13.79 10.33
N SER A 78 -25.48 14.12 11.63
CA SER A 78 -24.25 14.68 12.18
C SER A 78 -23.08 13.68 12.09
N LEU A 79 -23.31 12.41 12.40
CA LEU A 79 -22.33 11.35 12.26
C LEU A 79 -21.95 11.10 10.79
N ALA A 80 -22.92 11.08 9.87
CA ALA A 80 -22.68 10.93 8.45
C ALA A 80 -21.82 12.06 7.85
N LYS A 81 -21.98 13.30 8.37
CA LYS A 81 -21.18 14.46 7.96
C LYS A 81 -19.79 14.48 8.60
N ALA A 82 -19.68 14.03 9.84
CA ALA A 82 -18.41 14.04 10.58
C ALA A 82 -17.46 12.93 10.14
N ALA A 83 -17.98 11.82 9.63
CA ALA A 83 -17.16 10.66 9.26
C ALA A 83 -16.31 10.93 8.01
N ASP A 84 -14.99 10.71 8.13
CA ASP A 84 -14.06 10.61 7.00
C ASP A 84 -14.12 9.23 6.36
N LEU A 85 -14.47 8.19 7.15
CA LEU A 85 -14.62 6.81 6.70
C LEU A 85 -15.62 6.06 7.58
N ILE A 86 -16.41 5.19 6.98
CA ILE A 86 -17.28 4.22 7.67
C ILE A 86 -16.75 2.82 7.41
N LEU A 87 -16.48 2.05 8.47
CA LEU A 87 -16.21 0.61 8.39
C LEU A 87 -17.40 -0.16 8.96
N ILE A 88 -18.03 -1.00 8.16
CA ILE A 88 -19.06 -1.95 8.59
C ILE A 88 -18.37 -3.32 8.80
N ALA A 89 -18.16 -3.68 10.07
CA ALA A 89 -17.49 -4.92 10.46
C ALA A 89 -17.94 -5.40 11.86
N PRO A 90 -18.19 -6.71 12.05
CA PRO A 90 -18.43 -7.66 10.98
C PRO A 90 -19.66 -7.24 10.17
N ALA A 91 -19.68 -7.46 8.87
CA ALA A 91 -20.86 -7.21 8.05
C ALA A 91 -21.60 -8.54 7.80
N THR A 92 -22.80 -8.69 8.37
CA THR A 92 -23.66 -9.87 8.15
C THR A 92 -24.32 -9.80 6.78
N ALA A 93 -24.71 -10.96 6.22
CA ALA A 93 -25.46 -11.04 4.97
C ALA A 93 -26.72 -10.16 4.99
N ASN A 94 -27.41 -10.08 6.13
CA ASN A 94 -28.59 -9.22 6.30
C ASN A 94 -28.25 -7.73 6.08
N VAL A 95 -27.21 -7.23 6.75
CA VAL A 95 -26.83 -5.82 6.62
C VAL A 95 -26.27 -5.53 5.23
N ILE A 96 -25.49 -6.43 4.64
CA ILE A 96 -25.03 -6.33 3.24
C ILE A 96 -26.22 -6.20 2.29
N ALA A 97 -27.24 -7.03 2.45
CA ALA A 97 -28.46 -6.96 1.63
C ALA A 97 -29.22 -5.64 1.81
N LYS A 98 -29.37 -5.15 3.05
CA LYS A 98 -29.99 -3.86 3.33
C LYS A 98 -29.24 -2.72 2.64
N LEU A 99 -27.94 -2.63 2.83
CA LEU A 99 -27.09 -1.59 2.23
C LEU A 99 -27.12 -1.63 0.69
N ALA A 100 -27.07 -2.83 0.09
CA ALA A 100 -27.13 -3.01 -1.36
C ALA A 100 -28.47 -2.56 -1.97
N ASN A 101 -29.56 -2.60 -1.20
CA ASN A 101 -30.91 -2.25 -1.66
C ASN A 101 -31.43 -0.93 -1.07
N GLY A 102 -30.60 -0.16 -0.35
CA GLY A 102 -30.99 1.15 0.19
C GLY A 102 -32.02 1.08 1.32
N ILE A 103 -32.12 -0.06 2.02
CA ILE A 103 -33.02 -0.22 3.16
C ILE A 103 -32.38 0.47 4.37
N ALA A 104 -33.06 1.48 4.92
CA ALA A 104 -32.61 2.33 6.00
C ALA A 104 -33.60 2.28 7.16
N ASP A 105 -33.74 1.11 7.79
CA ASP A 105 -34.70 0.80 8.85
C ASP A 105 -34.10 0.77 10.26
N ASP A 106 -32.80 1.06 10.38
CA ASP A 106 -32.09 1.17 11.64
C ASP A 106 -31.07 2.32 11.61
N MET A 107 -30.49 2.65 12.77
CA MET A 107 -29.54 3.78 12.92
C MET A 107 -28.31 3.62 12.01
N LEU A 108 -27.77 2.40 11.87
CA LEU A 108 -26.59 2.13 11.04
C LEU A 108 -26.88 2.36 9.57
N THR A 109 -27.91 1.69 9.05
CA THR A 109 -28.25 1.73 7.62
C THR A 109 -28.69 3.14 7.19
N THR A 110 -29.44 3.87 8.05
CA THR A 110 -29.81 5.26 7.83
C THR A 110 -28.58 6.18 7.76
N THR A 111 -27.63 6.03 8.69
CA THR A 111 -26.38 6.81 8.69
C THR A 111 -25.53 6.53 7.47
N VAL A 112 -25.37 5.25 7.09
CA VAL A 112 -24.60 4.85 5.91
C VAL A 112 -25.20 5.42 4.63
N LEU A 113 -26.53 5.43 4.49
CA LEU A 113 -27.21 5.98 3.33
C LEU A 113 -27.03 7.50 3.22
N ALA A 114 -26.97 8.23 4.35
CA ALA A 114 -26.75 9.68 4.41
C ALA A 114 -25.28 10.09 4.19
N ALA A 115 -24.33 9.16 4.40
CA ALA A 115 -22.90 9.47 4.38
C ALA A 115 -22.34 9.60 2.96
N ARG A 116 -21.44 10.59 2.76
CA ARG A 116 -20.75 10.82 1.49
C ARG A 116 -19.31 10.29 1.51
N CYS A 117 -18.76 10.02 2.69
CA CYS A 117 -17.40 9.51 2.84
C CYS A 117 -17.24 8.08 2.28
N LYS A 118 -16.00 7.62 2.20
CA LYS A 118 -15.66 6.23 1.83
C LYS A 118 -16.29 5.26 2.82
N LYS A 119 -16.81 4.17 2.28
CA LYS A 119 -17.44 3.08 3.04
C LYS A 119 -16.71 1.77 2.76
N LEU A 120 -16.26 1.10 3.82
CA LEU A 120 -15.65 -0.22 3.78
C LEU A 120 -16.60 -1.23 4.42
N VAL A 121 -16.71 -2.39 3.81
CA VAL A 121 -17.54 -3.51 4.30
C VAL A 121 -16.64 -4.73 4.45
N ALA A 122 -16.61 -5.31 5.63
CA ALA A 122 -15.89 -6.54 5.94
C ALA A 122 -16.90 -7.68 6.19
N PRO A 123 -17.24 -8.49 5.17
CA PRO A 123 -18.18 -9.60 5.32
C PRO A 123 -17.67 -10.63 6.34
N ALA A 124 -18.59 -11.12 7.19
CA ALA A 124 -18.28 -12.21 8.11
C ALA A 124 -19.52 -13.09 8.30
N MET A 125 -19.46 -14.30 7.78
CA MET A 125 -20.56 -15.27 7.81
C MET A 125 -20.06 -16.68 7.51
N ASN A 126 -20.92 -17.68 7.62
CA ASN A 126 -20.65 -19.03 7.14
C ASN A 126 -20.31 -19.04 5.64
N THR A 127 -19.47 -19.97 5.21
CA THR A 127 -19.00 -20.08 3.81
C THR A 127 -20.14 -20.21 2.82
N ALA A 128 -21.13 -21.08 3.10
CA ALA A 128 -22.29 -21.26 2.21
C ALA A 128 -23.15 -19.99 2.09
N MET A 129 -23.24 -19.19 3.16
CA MET A 129 -23.91 -17.88 3.11
C MET A 129 -23.12 -16.87 2.28
N LEU A 130 -21.79 -16.90 2.37
CA LEU A 130 -20.93 -16.02 1.59
C LEU A 130 -20.97 -16.37 0.10
N GLU A 131 -20.89 -17.66 -0.22
CA GLU A 131 -20.92 -18.18 -1.60
C GLU A 131 -22.31 -18.15 -2.24
N ASN A 132 -23.35 -17.89 -1.44
CA ASN A 132 -24.71 -17.79 -1.96
C ASN A 132 -24.77 -16.71 -3.05
N PRO A 133 -25.34 -17.01 -4.25
CA PRO A 133 -25.44 -16.06 -5.35
C PRO A 133 -26.05 -14.72 -4.95
N ILE A 134 -27.08 -14.72 -4.11
CA ILE A 134 -27.73 -13.48 -3.63
C ILE A 134 -26.74 -12.63 -2.81
N THR A 135 -25.90 -13.24 -1.99
CA THR A 135 -24.89 -12.53 -1.23
C THR A 135 -23.80 -11.96 -2.15
N GLN A 136 -23.35 -12.74 -3.13
CA GLN A 136 -22.37 -12.31 -4.12
C GLN A 136 -22.90 -11.16 -4.98
N ASP A 137 -24.16 -11.23 -5.43
CA ASP A 137 -24.80 -10.14 -6.17
C ASP A 137 -24.90 -8.86 -5.34
N ASN A 138 -25.25 -8.97 -4.06
CA ASN A 138 -25.28 -7.81 -3.16
C ASN A 138 -23.88 -7.21 -2.94
N LEU A 139 -22.85 -8.01 -2.79
CA LEU A 139 -21.46 -7.54 -2.69
C LEU A 139 -21.00 -6.86 -3.98
N ALA A 140 -21.29 -7.44 -5.14
CA ALA A 140 -21.01 -6.84 -6.45
C ALA A 140 -21.74 -5.49 -6.62
N LYS A 141 -23.00 -5.42 -6.19
CA LYS A 141 -23.80 -4.19 -6.21
C LYS A 141 -23.20 -3.11 -5.30
N LEU A 142 -22.72 -3.46 -4.09
CA LEU A 142 -22.03 -2.53 -3.21
C LEU A 142 -20.74 -2.03 -3.84
N LYS A 143 -19.92 -2.90 -4.46
CA LYS A 143 -18.71 -2.51 -5.20
C LYS A 143 -19.04 -1.49 -6.30
N LYS A 144 -20.12 -1.73 -7.08
CA LYS A 144 -20.60 -0.81 -8.11
C LYS A 144 -20.98 0.58 -7.56
N TYR A 145 -21.48 0.64 -6.32
CA TYR A 145 -21.85 1.89 -5.64
C TYR A 145 -20.69 2.52 -4.87
N GLY A 146 -19.44 2.07 -5.09
CA GLY A 146 -18.23 2.67 -4.52
C GLY A 146 -17.86 2.21 -3.11
N PHE A 147 -18.52 1.17 -2.58
CA PHE A 147 -18.09 0.55 -1.34
C PHE A 147 -16.83 -0.28 -1.57
N GLY A 148 -15.84 -0.14 -0.69
CA GLY A 148 -14.70 -1.04 -0.62
C GLY A 148 -15.11 -2.33 0.10
N ILE A 149 -14.85 -3.49 -0.49
CA ILE A 149 -15.08 -4.78 0.15
C ILE A 149 -13.73 -5.30 0.66
N ILE A 150 -13.63 -5.52 1.96
CA ILE A 150 -12.47 -6.19 2.57
C ILE A 150 -12.73 -7.68 2.48
N GLU A 151 -11.91 -8.38 1.71
CA GLU A 151 -12.11 -9.81 1.47
C GLU A 151 -12.02 -10.61 2.78
N PRO A 152 -12.97 -11.54 3.02
CA PRO A 152 -12.92 -12.38 4.20
C PRO A 152 -11.68 -13.27 4.22
N ALA A 153 -11.16 -13.52 5.43
CA ALA A 153 -10.08 -14.46 5.61
C ALA A 153 -10.56 -15.91 5.47
N VAL A 154 -9.63 -16.78 5.05
CA VAL A 154 -9.83 -18.24 5.04
C VAL A 154 -9.35 -18.81 6.37
N GLY A 155 -10.10 -19.71 6.97
CA GLY A 155 -9.72 -20.37 8.22
C GLY A 155 -10.85 -21.09 8.89
N LEU A 156 -10.60 -21.55 10.13
CA LEU A 156 -11.62 -22.21 10.95
C LEU A 156 -12.71 -21.19 11.34
N LEU A 157 -13.95 -21.50 10.98
CA LEU A 157 -15.14 -20.73 11.32
C LEU A 157 -15.75 -21.18 12.65
N ALA A 158 -16.66 -20.37 13.20
CA ALA A 158 -17.35 -20.72 14.46
C ALA A 158 -18.21 -21.99 14.35
N CYS A 159 -18.64 -22.36 13.15
CA CYS A 159 -19.34 -23.61 12.86
C CYS A 159 -18.41 -24.83 12.73
N LYS A 160 -17.10 -24.67 13.00
CA LYS A 160 -16.04 -25.68 12.87
C LYS A 160 -15.69 -26.10 11.43
N ASP A 161 -16.27 -25.46 10.42
CA ASP A 161 -15.87 -25.62 9.03
C ASP A 161 -14.60 -24.81 8.74
N VAL A 162 -13.78 -25.28 7.81
CA VAL A 162 -12.64 -24.53 7.26
C VAL A 162 -13.05 -23.97 5.93
N GLY A 163 -13.06 -22.64 5.79
CA GLY A 163 -13.48 -22.00 4.56
C GLY A 163 -13.32 -20.49 4.59
N SER A 164 -13.79 -19.85 3.53
CA SER A 164 -13.89 -18.40 3.43
C SER A 164 -15.08 -17.89 4.24
N GLY A 165 -14.98 -16.67 4.81
CA GLY A 165 -16.08 -16.04 5.56
C GLY A 165 -15.68 -15.59 6.97
N LYS A 166 -14.43 -15.81 7.37
CA LYS A 166 -13.89 -15.32 8.64
C LYS A 166 -13.59 -13.83 8.54
N LEU A 167 -14.02 -13.04 9.56
CA LEU A 167 -13.59 -11.64 9.65
C LEU A 167 -12.06 -11.58 9.71
N PRO A 168 -11.39 -10.76 8.90
CA PRO A 168 -9.96 -10.52 9.00
C PRO A 168 -9.55 -10.12 10.41
N GLU A 169 -8.27 -10.29 10.72
CA GLU A 169 -7.75 -9.90 12.04
C GLU A 169 -7.80 -8.38 12.20
N PRO A 170 -7.92 -7.86 13.44
CA PRO A 170 -8.03 -6.43 13.71
C PRO A 170 -6.96 -5.58 13.04
N GLU A 171 -5.73 -6.09 12.97
CA GLU A 171 -4.59 -5.43 12.32
C GLU A 171 -4.84 -5.20 10.83
N THR A 172 -5.39 -6.18 10.13
CA THR A 172 -5.74 -6.07 8.71
C THR A 172 -6.82 -5.00 8.48
N LEU A 173 -7.84 -4.96 9.34
CA LEU A 173 -8.89 -3.94 9.27
C LEU A 173 -8.34 -2.53 9.51
N LEU A 174 -7.42 -2.39 10.47
CA LEU A 174 -6.73 -1.14 10.77
C LEU A 174 -5.86 -0.69 9.60
N ASP A 175 -5.16 -1.61 8.95
CA ASP A 175 -4.35 -1.31 7.77
C ASP A 175 -5.24 -0.84 6.60
N CYS A 176 -6.39 -1.48 6.36
CA CYS A 176 -7.34 -1.05 5.33
C CYS A 176 -7.87 0.38 5.59
N ILE A 177 -8.21 0.71 6.85
CA ILE A 177 -8.63 2.07 7.22
C ILE A 177 -7.49 3.07 7.00
N ALA A 178 -6.28 2.71 7.44
CA ALA A 178 -5.11 3.55 7.29
C ALA A 178 -4.77 3.82 5.81
N MET A 179 -4.87 2.79 4.97
CA MET A 179 -4.68 2.92 3.52
C MET A 179 -5.66 3.91 2.88
N GLU A 180 -6.90 3.98 3.38
CA GLU A 180 -7.89 4.91 2.85
C GLU A 180 -7.72 6.35 3.37
N LEU A 181 -7.28 6.52 4.63
CA LEU A 181 -7.29 7.82 5.31
C LEU A 181 -5.92 8.49 5.43
N ALA A 182 -4.81 7.75 5.34
CA ALA A 182 -3.49 8.26 5.67
C ALA A 182 -2.96 9.33 4.71
N ARG A 183 -3.44 9.34 3.47
CA ARG A 183 -3.00 10.28 2.42
C ARG A 183 -4.18 10.78 1.59
N GLU A 184 -4.02 11.98 1.04
CA GLU A 184 -4.85 12.45 -0.08
C GLU A 184 -4.65 11.53 -1.29
N LYS A 185 -5.69 11.33 -2.08
CA LYS A 185 -5.66 10.45 -3.25
C LYS A 185 -5.28 11.23 -4.52
N ASP A 186 -4.23 12.05 -4.41
CA ASP A 186 -3.74 12.95 -5.46
C ASP A 186 -3.02 12.23 -6.62
N MET A 187 -2.77 10.93 -6.48
CA MET A 187 -2.26 10.06 -7.54
C MET A 187 -3.33 9.09 -8.09
N ALA A 188 -4.62 9.34 -7.78
CA ALA A 188 -5.70 8.50 -8.31
C ALA A 188 -5.74 8.54 -9.84
N GLY A 189 -5.85 7.36 -10.46
CA GLY A 189 -5.84 7.20 -11.93
C GLY A 189 -4.46 7.14 -12.57
N LEU A 190 -3.37 7.31 -11.79
CA LEU A 190 -2.00 7.16 -12.29
C LEU A 190 -1.50 5.72 -12.12
N HIS A 191 -0.76 5.25 -13.12
CA HIS A 191 -0.02 3.99 -13.08
C HIS A 191 1.46 4.28 -12.78
N VAL A 192 1.92 3.76 -11.63
CA VAL A 192 3.29 3.95 -11.16
C VAL A 192 4.03 2.62 -11.19
N THR A 193 5.11 2.53 -11.97
CA THR A 193 6.01 1.38 -11.95
C THR A 193 7.26 1.72 -11.16
N VAL A 194 7.56 0.92 -10.14
CA VAL A 194 8.75 1.07 -9.29
C VAL A 194 9.62 -0.15 -9.42
N THR A 195 10.93 0.03 -9.65
CA THR A 195 11.89 -1.08 -9.52
C THR A 195 12.56 -1.06 -8.16
N ALA A 196 12.78 -2.21 -7.53
CA ALA A 196 13.36 -2.31 -6.19
C ALA A 196 14.30 -3.52 -6.05
N GLY A 197 15.08 -3.53 -4.99
CA GLY A 197 16.00 -4.61 -4.68
C GLY A 197 17.25 -4.66 -5.56
N PRO A 198 18.16 -5.60 -5.30
CA PRO A 198 19.30 -5.90 -6.15
C PRO A 198 18.89 -6.90 -7.24
N THR A 199 19.66 -6.96 -8.33
CA THR A 199 19.66 -8.15 -9.18
C THR A 199 20.76 -9.12 -8.75
N GLN A 200 20.62 -10.38 -9.12
CA GLN A 200 21.57 -11.45 -8.83
C GLN A 200 21.97 -12.12 -10.15
N GLU A 201 23.26 -12.00 -10.49
CA GLU A 201 23.79 -12.55 -11.74
C GLU A 201 24.57 -13.83 -11.43
N ALA A 202 24.02 -14.97 -11.81
CA ALA A 202 24.58 -16.26 -11.46
C ALA A 202 26.00 -16.47 -12.02
N LEU A 203 26.90 -16.97 -11.18
CA LEU A 203 28.22 -17.48 -11.56
C LEU A 203 28.16 -18.98 -11.81
N ASP A 204 27.45 -19.67 -10.96
CA ASP A 204 27.19 -21.09 -10.96
C ASP A 204 25.88 -21.36 -10.17
N PRO A 205 25.41 -22.62 -10.03
CA PRO A 205 24.18 -22.91 -9.30
C PRO A 205 24.17 -22.49 -7.81
N VAL A 206 25.32 -22.08 -7.26
CA VAL A 206 25.48 -21.79 -5.82
C VAL A 206 25.82 -20.33 -5.55
N ARG A 207 26.51 -19.66 -6.49
CA ARG A 207 27.07 -18.31 -6.29
C ARG A 207 26.59 -17.34 -7.35
N TYR A 208 26.46 -16.07 -6.95
CA TYR A 208 26.04 -14.97 -7.82
C TYR A 208 26.76 -13.68 -7.46
N LEU A 209 26.81 -12.75 -8.40
CA LEU A 209 27.18 -11.36 -8.20
C LEU A 209 25.92 -10.55 -7.87
N THR A 210 26.00 -9.66 -6.91
CA THR A 210 24.86 -8.82 -6.50
C THR A 210 25.33 -7.51 -5.87
N ASN A 211 24.42 -6.56 -5.73
CA ASN A 211 24.61 -5.32 -5.00
C ASN A 211 24.09 -5.42 -3.56
N HIS A 212 24.58 -4.55 -2.67
CA HIS A 212 24.17 -4.52 -1.25
C HIS A 212 22.75 -3.96 -0.99
N SER A 213 21.96 -3.71 -2.04
CA SER A 213 20.63 -3.14 -1.89
C SER A 213 19.71 -4.09 -1.12
N THR A 214 18.90 -3.52 -0.22
CA THR A 214 17.87 -4.27 0.53
C THR A 214 16.46 -4.05 -0.03
N GLY A 215 16.29 -3.20 -1.05
CA GLY A 215 15.00 -2.88 -1.65
C GLY A 215 14.13 -1.88 -0.88
N ARG A 216 14.47 -1.54 0.37
CA ARG A 216 13.62 -0.73 1.27
C ARG A 216 13.13 0.58 0.66
N MET A 217 13.96 1.30 -0.10
CA MET A 217 13.55 2.59 -0.70
C MET A 217 12.47 2.40 -1.77
N GLY A 218 12.65 1.45 -2.69
CA GLY A 218 11.65 1.15 -3.71
C GLY A 218 10.32 0.66 -3.12
N TYR A 219 10.38 -0.16 -2.06
CA TYR A 219 9.19 -0.61 -1.33
C TYR A 219 8.48 0.55 -0.63
N ALA A 220 9.21 1.48 -0.01
CA ALA A 220 8.64 2.68 0.61
C ALA A 220 7.94 3.58 -0.45
N ILE A 221 8.56 3.77 -1.61
CA ILE A 221 7.97 4.53 -2.71
C ILE A 221 6.70 3.85 -3.24
N ALA A 222 6.75 2.54 -3.48
CA ALA A 222 5.59 1.78 -3.96
C ALA A 222 4.42 1.85 -2.98
N ARG A 223 4.71 1.73 -1.67
CA ARG A 223 3.72 1.88 -0.60
C ARG A 223 3.13 3.28 -0.56
N GLU A 224 3.94 4.32 -0.59
CA GLU A 224 3.46 5.71 -0.54
C GLU A 224 2.62 6.05 -1.78
N ALA A 225 3.03 5.64 -2.98
CA ALA A 225 2.25 5.85 -4.21
C ALA A 225 0.88 5.16 -4.13
N MET A 226 0.83 3.92 -3.62
CA MET A 226 -0.41 3.18 -3.41
C MET A 226 -1.31 3.87 -2.37
N LEU A 227 -0.76 4.34 -1.25
CA LEU A 227 -1.50 5.10 -0.24
C LEU A 227 -2.10 6.40 -0.81
N ARG A 228 -1.45 7.00 -1.80
CA ARG A 228 -1.92 8.19 -2.55
C ARG A 228 -2.88 7.85 -3.71
N GLY A 229 -3.27 6.59 -3.85
CA GLY A 229 -4.31 6.15 -4.77
C GLY A 229 -3.83 5.73 -6.16
N ALA A 230 -2.52 5.64 -6.40
CA ALA A 230 -1.98 5.14 -7.66
C ALA A 230 -2.20 3.62 -7.81
N GLN A 231 -2.32 3.17 -9.05
CA GLN A 231 -2.15 1.75 -9.39
C GLN A 231 -0.64 1.48 -9.49
N VAL A 232 -0.13 0.60 -8.63
CA VAL A 232 1.32 0.41 -8.51
C VAL A 232 1.74 -0.98 -8.96
N THR A 233 2.75 -1.02 -9.84
CA THR A 233 3.50 -2.24 -10.18
C THR A 233 4.90 -2.12 -9.58
N LEU A 234 5.25 -3.02 -8.67
CA LEU A 234 6.57 -3.13 -8.05
C LEU A 234 7.33 -4.29 -8.70
N ILE A 235 8.38 -3.98 -9.46
CA ILE A 235 9.29 -4.97 -10.04
C ILE A 235 10.44 -5.15 -9.06
N SER A 236 10.48 -6.29 -8.37
CA SER A 236 11.41 -6.51 -7.26
C SER A 236 12.44 -7.58 -7.57
N GLY A 237 13.71 -7.24 -7.46
CA GLY A 237 14.77 -8.22 -7.28
C GLY A 237 14.66 -8.91 -5.91
N PRO A 238 15.48 -9.93 -5.62
CA PRO A 238 15.39 -10.72 -4.39
C PRO A 238 15.60 -9.86 -3.13
N THR A 239 14.62 -9.89 -2.24
CA THR A 239 14.65 -9.18 -0.95
C THR A 239 14.03 -10.04 0.14
N ALA A 240 14.30 -9.71 1.42
CA ALA A 240 13.64 -10.29 2.58
C ALA A 240 12.38 -9.50 3.01
N LEU A 241 11.97 -8.49 2.22
CA LEU A 241 10.82 -7.64 2.53
C LEU A 241 9.52 -8.39 2.21
N LYS A 242 8.51 -8.14 3.04
CA LYS A 242 7.16 -8.65 2.76
C LYS A 242 6.52 -7.87 1.61
N PRO A 243 5.67 -8.51 0.78
CA PRO A 243 4.89 -7.83 -0.23
C PRO A 243 4.10 -6.64 0.36
N VAL A 244 3.99 -5.56 -0.39
CA VAL A 244 3.20 -4.40 0.01
C VAL A 244 1.72 -4.68 -0.32
N PRO A 245 0.81 -4.70 0.67
CA PRO A 245 -0.61 -4.91 0.39
C PRO A 245 -1.15 -3.87 -0.61
N GLY A 246 -1.96 -4.32 -1.58
CA GLY A 246 -2.53 -3.43 -2.60
C GLY A 246 -1.58 -3.05 -3.75
N VAL A 247 -0.35 -3.55 -3.76
CA VAL A 247 0.64 -3.36 -4.84
C VAL A 247 0.81 -4.65 -5.64
N LYS A 248 0.75 -4.55 -6.96
CA LYS A 248 1.08 -5.67 -7.86
C LYS A 248 2.59 -5.87 -7.87
N THR A 249 3.08 -6.97 -7.31
CA THR A 249 4.50 -7.30 -7.31
C THR A 249 4.84 -8.26 -8.45
N VAL A 250 5.92 -7.95 -9.15
CA VAL A 250 6.55 -8.79 -10.19
C VAL A 250 7.94 -9.14 -9.70
N ASP A 251 8.13 -10.38 -9.28
CA ASP A 251 9.41 -10.87 -8.79
C ASP A 251 10.33 -11.21 -9.97
N VAL A 252 11.57 -10.74 -9.89
CA VAL A 252 12.63 -10.96 -10.88
C VAL A 252 13.93 -11.30 -10.15
N VAL A 253 14.85 -11.96 -10.82
CA VAL A 253 16.15 -12.32 -10.24
C VAL A 253 17.29 -11.57 -10.94
N THR A 254 17.30 -11.57 -12.25
CA THR A 254 18.40 -11.05 -13.07
C THR A 254 18.12 -9.65 -13.62
N ALA A 255 19.17 -8.94 -14.04
CA ALA A 255 19.06 -7.67 -14.76
C ALA A 255 18.23 -7.82 -16.04
N ARG A 256 18.36 -8.96 -16.73
CA ARG A 256 17.59 -9.28 -17.94
C ARG A 256 16.10 -9.42 -17.65
N GLU A 257 15.73 -10.15 -16.60
CA GLU A 257 14.33 -10.29 -16.19
C GLU A 257 13.74 -8.94 -15.78
N MET A 258 14.50 -8.11 -15.04
CA MET A 258 14.07 -6.77 -14.68
C MET A 258 13.88 -5.87 -15.92
N PHE A 259 14.75 -5.96 -16.90
CA PHE A 259 14.63 -5.26 -18.17
C PHE A 259 13.33 -5.64 -18.90
N GLU A 260 13.04 -6.94 -19.07
CA GLU A 260 11.82 -7.42 -19.75
C GLU A 260 10.55 -7.04 -18.95
N ALA A 261 10.60 -7.09 -17.63
CA ALA A 261 9.46 -6.66 -16.79
C ALA A 261 9.18 -5.15 -16.92
N VAL A 262 10.20 -4.30 -16.93
CA VAL A 262 10.05 -2.85 -17.19
C VAL A 262 9.50 -2.62 -18.59
N LYS A 263 10.04 -3.30 -19.59
CA LYS A 263 9.57 -3.20 -20.98
C LYS A 263 8.08 -3.55 -21.11
N SER A 264 7.65 -4.62 -20.44
CA SER A 264 6.26 -5.08 -20.50
C SER A 264 5.30 -4.12 -19.78
N SER A 265 5.74 -3.42 -18.73
CA SER A 265 4.89 -2.49 -17.97
C SER A 265 4.88 -1.08 -18.56
N LEU A 266 5.86 -0.70 -19.37
CA LEU A 266 6.06 0.67 -19.85
C LEU A 266 4.85 1.27 -20.58
N PRO A 267 4.12 0.53 -21.45
CA PRO A 267 2.98 1.10 -22.19
C PRO A 267 1.85 1.65 -21.32
N GLU A 268 1.67 1.10 -20.13
CA GLU A 268 0.62 1.51 -19.18
C GLU A 268 1.14 2.42 -18.07
N THR A 269 2.46 2.71 -18.04
CA THR A 269 3.13 3.42 -16.95
C THR A 269 3.11 4.92 -17.17
N ASP A 270 2.52 5.69 -16.26
CA ASP A 270 2.60 7.16 -16.24
C ASP A 270 3.88 7.67 -15.57
N ILE A 271 4.35 6.96 -14.54
CA ILE A 271 5.53 7.31 -13.76
C ILE A 271 6.39 6.06 -13.55
N LEU A 272 7.62 6.09 -14.08
CA LEU A 272 8.62 5.05 -13.84
C LEU A 272 9.64 5.55 -12.82
N ILE A 273 9.79 4.83 -11.70
CA ILE A 273 10.79 5.13 -10.67
C ILE A 273 11.78 3.98 -10.58
N LYS A 274 13.01 4.21 -11.06
CA LYS A 274 14.06 3.19 -11.09
C LYS A 274 14.93 3.27 -9.84
N ALA A 275 14.48 2.59 -8.77
CA ALA A 275 15.17 2.55 -7.47
C ALA A 275 15.95 1.24 -7.21
N ALA A 276 15.86 0.26 -8.10
CA ALA A 276 16.62 -0.99 -8.04
C ALA A 276 18.12 -0.77 -8.23
N ALA A 277 18.92 -1.57 -7.56
CA ALA A 277 20.37 -1.68 -7.77
C ALA A 277 20.65 -2.82 -8.75
N VAL A 278 20.50 -2.51 -10.03
CA VAL A 278 20.75 -3.44 -11.14
C VAL A 278 22.25 -3.60 -11.34
N ALA A 279 22.72 -4.82 -11.54
CA ALA A 279 24.10 -5.09 -11.87
C ALA A 279 24.44 -4.55 -13.26
N ASP A 280 25.53 -3.79 -13.40
CA ASP A 280 26.02 -3.28 -14.69
C ASP A 280 26.73 -4.36 -15.52
N TYR A 281 27.18 -5.43 -14.85
CA TYR A 281 27.88 -6.55 -15.44
C TYR A 281 27.32 -7.88 -14.94
N ARG A 282 27.36 -8.88 -15.82
CA ARG A 282 27.05 -10.27 -15.51
C ARG A 282 28.17 -11.20 -16.01
N PRO A 283 28.31 -12.42 -15.47
CA PRO A 283 29.22 -13.39 -16.03
C PRO A 283 28.90 -13.67 -17.50
N ALA A 284 29.92 -13.65 -18.36
CA ALA A 284 29.76 -13.97 -19.78
C ALA A 284 29.32 -15.43 -20.02
N GLN A 285 29.61 -16.31 -19.05
CA GLN A 285 29.17 -17.72 -19.06
C GLN A 285 28.81 -18.12 -17.62
N VAL A 286 27.66 -18.77 -17.46
CA VAL A 286 27.24 -19.37 -16.19
C VAL A 286 27.68 -20.85 -16.22
N ALA A 287 28.44 -21.24 -15.20
CA ALA A 287 28.88 -22.64 -15.06
C ALA A 287 27.67 -23.54 -14.70
N GLN A 288 27.53 -24.69 -15.39
CA GLN A 288 26.46 -25.66 -15.09
C GLN A 288 26.63 -26.33 -13.71
N ASP A 289 27.89 -26.52 -13.30
CA ASP A 289 28.26 -27.11 -12.02
C ASP A 289 28.97 -26.07 -11.13
N LYS A 290 28.93 -26.31 -9.81
CA LYS A 290 29.68 -25.50 -8.85
C LYS A 290 31.15 -25.45 -9.20
N ILE A 291 31.69 -24.28 -9.46
CA ILE A 291 33.11 -24.06 -9.76
C ILE A 291 33.93 -24.54 -8.57
N LYS A 292 34.73 -25.59 -8.73
CA LYS A 292 35.59 -26.14 -7.68
C LYS A 292 36.83 -25.26 -7.51
N LYS A 293 37.31 -25.18 -6.27
CA LYS A 293 38.58 -24.51 -5.95
C LYS A 293 39.71 -25.24 -6.74
N LYS A 294 40.50 -24.46 -7.45
CA LYS A 294 41.72 -24.90 -8.12
C LYS A 294 42.92 -24.13 -7.55
N ASP A 295 44.12 -24.70 -7.67
CA ASP A 295 45.34 -23.97 -7.35
C ASP A 295 45.56 -22.86 -8.40
N GLY A 296 45.79 -21.64 -7.91
CA GLY A 296 46.00 -20.44 -8.72
C GLY A 296 44.84 -19.43 -8.69
N GLU A 297 44.96 -18.41 -9.50
CA GLU A 297 43.98 -17.33 -9.62
C GLU A 297 42.74 -17.75 -10.43
N LEU A 298 41.57 -17.28 -10.03
CA LEU A 298 40.33 -17.46 -10.77
C LEU A 298 39.89 -16.13 -11.37
N ALA A 299 39.95 -15.98 -12.68
CA ALA A 299 39.39 -14.86 -13.41
C ALA A 299 38.01 -15.23 -13.97
N ILE A 300 37.04 -14.35 -13.79
CA ILE A 300 35.67 -14.50 -14.28
C ILE A 300 35.45 -13.43 -15.35
N PRO A 301 35.28 -13.81 -16.63
CA PRO A 301 34.95 -12.84 -17.68
C PRO A 301 33.54 -12.27 -17.43
N LEU A 302 33.42 -10.96 -17.51
CA LEU A 302 32.15 -10.24 -17.35
C LEU A 302 31.75 -9.56 -18.66
N GLU A 303 30.47 -9.54 -18.94
CA GLU A 303 29.85 -8.76 -20.01
C GLU A 303 28.85 -7.74 -19.46
N ARG A 304 28.55 -6.69 -20.21
CA ARG A 304 27.57 -5.68 -19.81
C ARG A 304 26.16 -6.22 -19.83
N THR A 305 25.36 -5.80 -18.86
CA THR A 305 23.92 -6.05 -18.83
C THR A 305 23.18 -5.03 -19.71
N ASP A 306 21.88 -5.27 -19.90
CA ASP A 306 21.02 -4.38 -20.68
C ASP A 306 20.83 -3.02 -19.97
N ASP A 307 20.93 -1.93 -20.73
CA ASP A 307 20.73 -0.58 -20.20
C ASP A 307 19.24 -0.22 -20.19
N ILE A 308 18.57 -0.51 -19.09
CA ILE A 308 17.12 -0.25 -18.91
C ILE A 308 16.78 1.20 -19.19
N LEU A 309 17.51 2.16 -18.60
CA LEU A 309 17.21 3.60 -18.77
C LEU A 309 17.52 4.11 -20.17
N GLY A 310 18.58 3.59 -20.81
CA GLY A 310 18.87 3.89 -22.20
C GLY A 310 17.73 3.43 -23.11
N TRP A 311 17.26 2.21 -22.92
CA TRP A 311 16.14 1.68 -23.70
C TRP A 311 14.85 2.47 -23.45
N VAL A 312 14.53 2.81 -22.19
CA VAL A 312 13.35 3.61 -21.83
C VAL A 312 13.40 4.98 -22.50
N ALA A 313 14.58 5.63 -22.54
CA ALA A 313 14.74 6.94 -23.20
C ALA A 313 14.36 6.90 -24.69
N GLU A 314 14.67 5.80 -25.39
CA GLU A 314 14.37 5.58 -26.80
C GLU A 314 12.90 5.19 -27.07
N HIS A 315 12.22 4.59 -26.07
CA HIS A 315 10.88 4.00 -26.22
C HIS A 315 9.81 4.69 -25.36
N ARG A 316 10.12 5.85 -24.76
CA ARG A 316 9.17 6.55 -23.89
C ARG A 316 8.01 7.11 -24.71
N HIS A 317 6.79 6.90 -24.21
CA HIS A 317 5.59 7.55 -24.77
C HIS A 317 5.39 8.96 -24.21
N PRO A 318 4.60 9.83 -24.90
CA PRO A 318 4.25 11.15 -24.38
C PRO A 318 3.55 11.04 -23.02
N GLY A 319 4.00 11.84 -22.05
CA GLY A 319 3.43 11.86 -20.69
C GLY A 319 4.08 10.89 -19.69
N LEU A 320 4.98 10.00 -20.12
CA LEU A 320 5.78 9.21 -19.20
C LEU A 320 6.77 10.09 -18.45
N PHE A 321 6.73 10.04 -17.12
CA PHE A 321 7.72 10.65 -16.25
C PHE A 321 8.72 9.61 -15.75
N VAL A 322 10.01 9.87 -15.87
CA VAL A 322 11.07 8.92 -15.51
C VAL A 322 11.96 9.50 -14.41
N CYS A 323 11.92 8.86 -13.23
CA CYS A 323 12.78 9.18 -12.10
C CYS A 323 13.83 8.09 -11.90
N GLY A 324 15.11 8.44 -11.96
CA GLY A 324 16.23 7.54 -11.66
C GLY A 324 16.73 7.71 -10.24
N PHE A 325 17.46 6.71 -9.76
CA PHE A 325 18.29 6.81 -8.55
C PHE A 325 19.77 6.78 -8.94
N SER A 326 20.58 7.57 -8.26
CA SER A 326 22.03 7.48 -8.34
C SER A 326 22.63 7.33 -6.96
N MET A 327 23.78 6.71 -6.93
CA MET A 327 24.55 6.46 -5.73
C MET A 327 26.01 6.71 -6.06
N GLU A 328 26.50 7.87 -5.65
CA GLU A 328 27.83 8.35 -6.00
C GLU A 328 28.63 8.61 -4.74
N THR A 329 29.93 8.32 -4.80
CA THR A 329 30.85 8.52 -3.68
C THR A 329 31.65 9.81 -3.81
N ARG A 330 31.73 10.40 -5.00
CA ARG A 330 32.44 11.68 -5.30
C ARG A 330 31.58 12.47 -6.29
N ASP A 331 31.63 13.80 -6.16
CA ASP A 331 31.00 14.76 -7.06
C ASP A 331 29.54 14.38 -7.40
N MET A 332 28.77 13.99 -6.34
CA MET A 332 27.45 13.39 -6.44
C MET A 332 26.49 14.21 -7.32
N VAL A 333 26.42 15.53 -7.11
CA VAL A 333 25.50 16.41 -7.85
C VAL A 333 25.88 16.49 -9.31
N GLU A 334 27.17 16.67 -9.63
CA GLU A 334 27.65 16.78 -11.01
C GLU A 334 27.49 15.46 -11.78
N SER A 335 27.88 14.33 -11.16
CA SER A 335 27.72 13.00 -11.75
C SER A 335 26.26 12.65 -11.99
N SER A 336 25.38 12.99 -11.04
CA SER A 336 23.93 12.76 -11.17
C SER A 336 23.33 13.65 -12.25
N ARG A 337 23.76 14.90 -12.41
CA ARG A 337 23.32 15.80 -13.47
C ARG A 337 23.72 15.29 -14.86
N LYS A 338 24.95 14.83 -15.03
CA LYS A 338 25.41 14.17 -16.27
C LYS A 338 24.57 12.94 -16.60
N LYS A 339 24.19 12.15 -15.57
CA LYS A 339 23.35 10.96 -15.75
C LYS A 339 21.90 11.35 -16.13
N LEU A 340 21.34 12.40 -15.51
CA LEU A 340 20.02 12.95 -15.82
C LEU A 340 19.94 13.32 -17.31
N GLU A 341 20.93 14.08 -17.81
CA GLU A 341 20.99 14.49 -19.22
C GLU A 341 21.20 13.30 -20.15
N LYS A 342 22.24 12.48 -19.89
CA LYS A 342 22.62 11.34 -20.75
C LYS A 342 21.52 10.30 -20.89
N LYS A 343 20.70 10.08 -19.84
CA LYS A 343 19.60 9.08 -19.82
C LYS A 343 18.23 9.69 -20.06
N HIS A 344 18.19 11.00 -20.41
CA HIS A 344 16.94 11.73 -20.64
C HIS A 344 15.92 11.55 -19.52
N LEU A 345 16.39 11.63 -18.26
CA LEU A 345 15.52 11.52 -17.08
C LEU A 345 14.81 12.86 -16.84
N ASP A 346 13.63 12.81 -16.26
CA ASP A 346 12.92 14.01 -15.81
C ASP A 346 13.39 14.41 -14.41
N MET A 347 13.81 13.40 -13.60
CA MET A 347 14.28 13.59 -12.24
C MET A 347 15.32 12.52 -11.86
N ILE A 348 16.22 12.86 -10.96
CA ILE A 348 17.14 11.91 -10.33
C ILE A 348 17.21 12.15 -8.82
N ALA A 349 17.09 11.08 -8.04
CA ALA A 349 17.27 11.07 -6.60
C ALA A 349 18.68 10.54 -6.29
N ALA A 350 19.58 11.43 -5.85
CA ALA A 350 20.96 11.10 -5.56
C ALA A 350 21.15 10.80 -4.07
N ASN A 351 21.58 9.59 -3.75
CA ASN A 351 21.87 9.15 -2.38
C ASN A 351 23.30 9.53 -1.98
N ASN A 352 23.45 10.14 -0.80
CA ASN A 352 24.75 10.46 -0.24
C ASN A 352 25.23 9.36 0.72
N LEU A 353 26.15 8.53 0.26
CA LEU A 353 26.70 7.42 1.06
C LEU A 353 27.68 7.85 2.17
N LYS A 354 28.15 9.11 2.16
CA LYS A 354 29.13 9.61 3.14
C LYS A 354 28.48 10.04 4.45
N VAL A 355 27.16 10.17 4.49
CA VAL A 355 26.45 10.60 5.69
C VAL A 355 26.11 9.38 6.54
N ALA A 356 26.51 9.42 7.81
CA ALA A 356 26.15 8.39 8.77
C ALA A 356 24.61 8.30 8.89
N GLY A 357 24.06 7.08 8.81
CA GLY A 357 22.61 6.88 8.82
C GLY A 357 21.94 6.97 7.45
N ALA A 358 22.67 7.22 6.36
CA ALA A 358 22.17 7.16 4.99
C ALA A 358 22.71 5.94 4.25
N GLY A 359 21.90 5.36 3.34
CA GLY A 359 22.34 4.29 2.44
C GLY A 359 21.58 2.97 2.57
N PHE A 360 22.27 1.86 2.23
CA PHE A 360 21.70 0.52 2.27
C PHE A 360 21.51 0.01 3.70
N GLY A 361 20.48 -0.77 3.94
CA GLY A 361 20.28 -1.51 5.21
C GLY A 361 19.69 -0.71 6.38
N VAL A 362 19.71 0.63 6.35
CA VAL A 362 19.11 1.51 7.37
C VAL A 362 17.73 2.01 6.96
N ASP A 363 16.93 2.47 7.93
CA ASP A 363 15.57 2.96 7.68
C ASP A 363 15.53 4.45 7.32
N THR A 364 16.66 5.15 7.44
CA THR A 364 16.81 6.56 7.11
C THR A 364 17.57 6.76 5.79
N ASN A 365 17.46 7.95 5.21
CA ASN A 365 18.23 8.34 4.04
C ASN A 365 18.46 9.86 3.98
N VAL A 366 19.51 10.27 3.24
CA VAL A 366 19.77 11.65 2.82
C VAL A 366 19.78 11.64 1.31
N VAL A 367 18.85 12.37 0.70
CA VAL A 367 18.64 12.38 -0.74
C VAL A 367 18.69 13.80 -1.28
N THR A 368 19.40 14.00 -2.37
CA THR A 368 19.34 15.22 -3.16
C THR A 368 18.49 14.94 -4.41
N ILE A 369 17.41 15.66 -4.57
CA ILE A 369 16.54 15.59 -5.75
C ILE A 369 17.05 16.60 -6.77
N LEU A 370 17.30 16.13 -7.99
CA LEU A 370 17.71 16.96 -9.12
C LEU A 370 16.66 16.85 -10.24
N THR A 371 16.22 17.99 -10.73
CA THR A 371 15.47 18.13 -11.99
C THR A 371 16.34 18.91 -12.99
N LYS A 372 15.82 19.22 -14.17
CA LYS A 372 16.55 20.07 -15.13
C LYS A 372 16.88 21.45 -14.52
N ASP A 373 15.93 22.01 -13.76
CA ASP A 373 15.98 23.40 -13.32
C ASP A 373 16.37 23.56 -11.85
N GLU A 374 16.17 22.53 -11.03
CA GLU A 374 16.31 22.64 -9.58
C GLU A 374 17.19 21.55 -8.98
N THR A 375 17.79 21.88 -7.86
CA THR A 375 18.48 20.93 -6.97
C THR A 375 17.98 21.17 -5.55
N LYS A 376 17.43 20.13 -4.91
CA LYS A 376 16.86 20.20 -3.58
C LYS A 376 17.45 19.12 -2.68
N GLU A 377 18.12 19.54 -1.61
CA GLU A 377 18.67 18.63 -0.62
C GLU A 377 17.62 18.36 0.47
N LEU A 378 17.37 17.10 0.76
CA LEU A 378 16.51 16.67 1.86
C LEU A 378 17.38 16.37 3.08
N PRO A 379 16.96 16.76 4.29
CA PRO A 379 17.66 16.38 5.51
C PRO A 379 17.59 14.87 5.75
N LEU A 380 18.36 14.38 6.73
CA LEU A 380 18.24 12.98 7.17
C LEU A 380 16.83 12.71 7.68
N MET A 381 16.12 11.81 7.03
CA MET A 381 14.75 11.43 7.40
C MET A 381 14.46 9.97 7.09
N GLY A 382 13.32 9.47 7.56
CA GLY A 382 12.86 8.11 7.25
C GLY A 382 12.59 7.90 5.75
N LYS A 383 12.81 6.69 5.26
CA LYS A 383 12.57 6.35 3.83
C LYS A 383 11.13 6.58 3.40
N ASP A 384 10.16 6.41 4.29
CA ASP A 384 8.75 6.73 4.01
C ASP A 384 8.55 8.23 3.78
N GLN A 385 9.23 9.08 4.57
CA GLN A 385 9.20 10.54 4.38
C GLN A 385 9.90 10.94 3.08
N VAL A 386 11.05 10.33 2.77
CA VAL A 386 11.73 10.55 1.48
C VAL A 386 10.83 10.17 0.32
N ALA A 387 10.09 9.05 0.41
CA ALA A 387 9.15 8.62 -0.60
C ALA A 387 8.04 9.65 -0.83
N GLY A 388 7.46 10.21 0.25
CA GLY A 388 6.48 11.28 0.18
C GLY A 388 7.01 12.51 -0.56
N TRP A 389 8.16 13.02 -0.13
CA TRP A 389 8.82 14.16 -0.77
C TRP A 389 9.16 13.94 -2.25
N LEU A 390 9.62 12.73 -2.60
CA LEU A 390 9.93 12.37 -3.98
C LEU A 390 8.68 12.41 -4.86
N LEU A 391 7.58 11.82 -4.38
CA LEU A 391 6.31 11.81 -5.12
C LEU A 391 5.68 13.20 -5.23
N ASP A 392 5.80 14.04 -4.20
CA ASP A 392 5.38 15.45 -4.26
C ASP A 392 6.12 16.19 -5.37
N GLU A 393 7.43 16.00 -5.43
CA GLU A 393 8.28 16.64 -6.42
C GLU A 393 7.98 16.14 -7.85
N ILE A 394 7.70 14.83 -8.01
CA ILE A 394 7.27 14.23 -9.27
C ILE A 394 5.96 14.86 -9.74
N LEU A 395 4.95 14.94 -8.86
CA LEU A 395 3.66 15.55 -9.22
C LEU A 395 3.78 17.04 -9.55
N ARG A 396 4.65 17.77 -8.87
CA ARG A 396 4.93 19.18 -9.15
C ARG A 396 5.57 19.35 -10.54
N SER A 397 6.52 18.47 -10.88
CA SER A 397 7.28 18.55 -12.14
C SER A 397 6.52 18.04 -13.35
N ARG A 398 5.42 17.29 -13.16
CA ARG A 398 4.55 16.82 -14.25
C ARG A 398 3.52 17.84 -14.71
N LYS A 399 3.30 18.90 -13.91
CA LYS A 399 2.39 20.01 -14.28
C LYS A 399 3.02 20.91 -15.32
#